data_db91cbbe7fc00b90fdfac3723d611605
#
_entry.id   db91cbbe7fc00b90fdfac3723d611605
#
_cell.length_a   1.000
_cell.length_b   1.000
_cell.length_c   1.000
_cell.angle_alpha   90.00
_cell.angle_beta   90.00
_cell.angle_gamma   90.00
#
_symmetry.space_group_name_H-M   'P 1'
#
loop_
_entity.id
_entity.type
_entity.pdbx_description
1 polymer ?
#
loop_
_entity_poly.entity_id
_entity_poly.type
_entity_poly.pdbx_seq_one_letter_code
_entity_poly.pdbx_strand_id
1 'polypeptide(L)'
;MAAFFRLEHNREDNMSKKDRGIDISYWQGNIDFVKVKESGIQFAILREGYRETMDKKFMDYVFGCRTWGIRIAGVYHFIYLPNDRVTGNKETGQINAQACLENVKKAQLGKNEIIIWCDFEYDTVTHAKRQHGISLNNQDIREITAAFCDEITRAGYKVGLYTNLDYAKNKYGMDFVKKYDIW
;
A
#
# COMPACT_ATOMS: atom_id res chain seq x y z
N MET A 1 -13.09 4.13 9.73
CA MET A 1 -12.55 5.43 10.23
C MET A 1 -11.39 5.77 9.31
N ALA A 2 -11.39 6.93 8.63
CA ALA A 2 -10.27 7.33 7.79
C ALA A 2 -9.09 7.75 8.68
N ALA A 3 -7.92 7.16 8.49
CA ALA A 3 -6.74 7.57 9.23
C ALA A 3 -6.15 8.84 8.61
N PHE A 4 -5.76 9.80 9.42
CA PHE A 4 -5.13 11.04 8.99
C PHE A 4 -3.62 10.92 9.14
N PHE A 5 -2.87 11.11 8.04
CA PHE A 5 -1.42 10.98 8.02
C PHE A 5 -0.71 12.29 7.69
N ARG A 6 0.54 12.34 8.15
CA ARG A 6 1.45 13.46 8.00
C ARG A 6 2.75 12.96 7.36
N LEU A 7 2.96 13.22 6.07
CA LEU A 7 4.24 13.01 5.41
C LEU A 7 5.17 14.19 5.69
N GLU A 8 6.31 13.94 6.29
CA GLU A 8 7.37 14.94 6.44
C GLU A 8 8.31 14.84 5.23
N HIS A 9 8.29 15.85 4.38
CA HIS A 9 9.29 16.02 3.33
C HIS A 9 10.38 16.95 3.88
N ASN A 10 11.60 16.43 4.06
CA ASN A 10 12.78 17.24 4.29
C ASN A 10 13.14 17.95 2.98
N ARG A 11 12.64 19.16 2.80
CA ARG A 11 13.25 20.23 2.04
C ARG A 11 13.25 21.47 2.91
N GLU A 12 14.44 21.92 3.28
CA GLU A 12 14.66 23.25 3.83
C GLU A 12 14.12 24.26 2.81
N ASP A 13 12.99 24.88 3.11
CA ASP A 13 12.63 26.26 2.85
C ASP A 13 11.14 26.49 3.14
N ASN A 14 10.89 27.42 4.04
CA ASN A 14 9.61 27.94 4.49
C ASN A 14 8.74 26.95 5.27
N MET A 15 8.36 27.33 6.50
CA MET A 15 7.33 26.68 7.31
C MET A 15 5.99 26.64 6.55
N SER A 16 5.92 25.79 5.51
CA SER A 16 4.72 25.50 4.77
C SER A 16 3.79 24.65 5.64
N LYS A 17 2.52 24.95 5.59
CA LYS A 17 1.46 24.12 6.16
C LYS A 17 1.73 22.67 5.80
N LYS A 18 1.86 21.81 6.84
CA LYS A 18 2.05 20.37 6.62
C LYS A 18 0.90 19.85 5.78
N ASP A 19 1.23 19.18 4.69
CA ASP A 19 0.24 18.58 3.79
C ASP A 19 -0.65 17.59 4.56
N ARG A 20 -1.96 17.69 4.36
CA ARG A 20 -2.95 16.81 4.96
C ARG A 20 -3.39 15.78 3.92
N GLY A 21 -3.33 14.52 4.29
CA GLY A 21 -3.76 13.42 3.44
C GLY A 21 -4.73 12.47 4.11
N ILE A 22 -5.32 11.60 3.30
CA ILE A 22 -6.16 10.48 3.74
C ILE A 22 -5.70 9.21 3.06
N ASP A 23 -5.91 8.07 3.71
CA ASP A 23 -5.93 6.77 3.04
C ASP A 23 -7.37 6.27 2.92
N ILE A 24 -7.65 5.62 1.80
CA ILE A 24 -9.00 5.15 1.49
C ILE A 24 -8.98 3.82 0.73
N SER A 25 -9.99 3.01 1.02
CA SER A 25 -10.28 1.74 0.36
C SER A 25 -11.79 1.59 0.19
N TYR A 26 -12.25 0.52 -0.42
CA TYR A 26 -13.69 0.30 -0.59
C TYR A 26 -14.50 0.35 0.72
N TRP A 27 -13.86 0.19 1.88
CA TRP A 27 -14.50 0.27 3.18
C TRP A 27 -15.10 1.64 3.48
N GLN A 28 -14.60 2.72 2.86
CA GLN A 28 -15.16 4.05 2.96
C GLN A 28 -16.40 4.26 2.10
N GLY A 29 -16.75 3.29 1.23
CA GLY A 29 -17.95 3.33 0.41
C GLY A 29 -17.94 4.45 -0.63
N ASN A 30 -19.04 5.21 -0.74
CA ASN A 30 -19.10 6.35 -1.63
C ASN A 30 -18.55 7.60 -0.92
N ILE A 31 -17.54 8.20 -1.54
CA ILE A 31 -16.86 9.39 -1.01
C ILE A 31 -17.32 10.63 -1.76
N ASP A 32 -17.68 11.67 -1.01
CA ASP A 32 -17.91 13.01 -1.52
C ASP A 32 -16.56 13.75 -1.62
N PHE A 33 -15.93 13.69 -2.78
CA PHE A 33 -14.61 14.30 -3.01
C PHE A 33 -14.64 15.83 -2.98
N VAL A 34 -15.82 16.47 -3.16
CA VAL A 34 -15.99 17.91 -2.94
C VAL A 34 -15.69 18.23 -1.47
N LYS A 35 -16.38 17.55 -0.56
CA LYS A 35 -16.18 17.73 0.88
C LYS A 35 -14.76 17.36 1.33
N VAL A 36 -14.16 16.33 0.73
CA VAL A 36 -12.77 15.97 1.00
C VAL A 36 -11.85 17.14 0.65
N LYS A 37 -12.02 17.75 -0.53
CA LYS A 37 -11.23 18.90 -0.96
C LYS A 37 -11.47 20.12 -0.07
N GLU A 38 -12.71 20.45 0.22
CA GLU A 38 -13.11 21.56 1.08
C GLU A 38 -12.58 21.43 2.52
N SER A 39 -12.39 20.19 3.02
CA SER A 39 -11.77 19.95 4.32
C SER A 39 -10.25 20.18 4.36
N GLY A 40 -9.65 20.59 3.23
CA GLY A 40 -8.22 20.91 3.11
C GLY A 40 -7.32 19.69 2.92
N ILE A 41 -7.87 18.56 2.49
CA ILE A 41 -7.12 17.38 2.09
C ILE A 41 -6.43 17.64 0.73
N GLN A 42 -5.13 17.41 0.67
CA GLN A 42 -4.29 17.71 -0.47
C GLN A 42 -3.84 16.45 -1.21
N PHE A 43 -3.74 15.33 -0.51
CA PHE A 43 -3.37 14.05 -1.13
C PHE A 43 -4.15 12.86 -0.56
N ALA A 44 -4.13 11.79 -1.32
CA ALA A 44 -4.69 10.49 -0.91
C ALA A 44 -3.71 9.35 -1.20
N ILE A 45 -3.78 8.31 -0.37
CA ILE A 45 -3.17 7.00 -0.61
C ILE A 45 -4.34 6.02 -0.78
N LEU A 46 -4.37 5.31 -1.90
CA LEU A 46 -5.52 4.49 -2.29
C LEU A 46 -5.19 3.01 -2.16
N ARG A 47 -6.07 2.20 -1.56
CA ARG A 47 -5.91 0.77 -1.73
C ARG A 47 -6.21 0.42 -3.18
N GLU A 48 -5.20 -0.08 -3.90
CA GLU A 48 -5.43 -0.49 -5.28
C GLU A 48 -5.97 -1.92 -5.37
N GLY A 49 -5.63 -2.77 -4.40
CA GLY A 49 -6.09 -4.15 -4.38
C GLY A 49 -5.54 -4.96 -3.22
N TYR A 50 -5.79 -6.24 -3.30
CA TYR A 50 -5.27 -7.25 -2.40
C TYR A 50 -5.16 -8.58 -3.14
N ARG A 51 -4.11 -9.35 -2.87
CA ARG A 51 -3.89 -10.61 -3.58
C ARG A 51 -3.88 -10.38 -5.11
N GLU A 52 -4.75 -11.03 -5.85
CA GLU A 52 -4.93 -10.87 -7.30
C GLU A 52 -6.18 -10.05 -7.65
N THR A 53 -6.79 -9.39 -6.66
CA THR A 53 -8.07 -8.69 -6.81
C THR A 53 -7.89 -7.17 -6.70
N MET A 54 -8.34 -6.43 -7.71
CA MET A 54 -8.43 -4.98 -7.63
C MET A 54 -9.49 -4.59 -6.58
N ASP A 55 -9.21 -3.56 -5.77
CA ASP A 55 -10.21 -2.96 -4.89
C ASP A 55 -11.37 -2.41 -5.73
N LYS A 56 -12.60 -2.80 -5.39
CA LYS A 56 -13.80 -2.48 -6.17
C LYS A 56 -14.11 -0.98 -6.29
N LYS A 57 -13.47 -0.13 -5.46
CA LYS A 57 -13.61 1.33 -5.47
C LYS A 57 -12.36 2.04 -6.00
N PHE A 58 -11.30 1.33 -6.30
CA PHE A 58 -10.03 1.93 -6.69
C PHE A 58 -10.17 2.90 -7.87
N MET A 59 -10.78 2.46 -8.96
CA MET A 59 -10.95 3.30 -10.16
C MET A 59 -11.87 4.50 -9.91
N ASP A 60 -12.94 4.32 -9.12
CA ASP A 60 -13.83 5.43 -8.72
C ASP A 60 -13.03 6.48 -7.94
N TYR A 61 -12.15 6.05 -7.03
CA TYR A 61 -11.34 6.95 -6.22
C TYR A 61 -10.23 7.63 -7.02
N VAL A 62 -9.59 6.92 -7.95
CA VAL A 62 -8.65 7.55 -8.91
C VAL A 62 -9.34 8.65 -9.70
N PHE A 63 -10.53 8.37 -10.22
CA PHE A 63 -11.32 9.35 -10.94
C PHE A 63 -11.72 10.55 -10.05
N GLY A 64 -12.22 10.29 -8.84
CA GLY A 64 -12.60 11.34 -7.89
C GLY A 64 -11.41 12.23 -7.50
N CYS A 65 -10.27 11.64 -7.16
CA CYS A 65 -9.07 12.39 -6.84
C CYS A 65 -8.63 13.30 -7.99
N ARG A 66 -8.59 12.77 -9.21
CA ARG A 66 -8.21 13.55 -10.40
C ARG A 66 -9.18 14.68 -10.70
N THR A 67 -10.48 14.41 -10.63
CA THR A 67 -11.54 15.39 -10.90
C THR A 67 -11.46 16.58 -9.94
N TRP A 68 -11.16 16.34 -8.67
CA TRP A 68 -11.15 17.37 -7.63
C TRP A 68 -9.74 17.86 -7.25
N GLY A 69 -8.73 17.49 -8.04
CA GLY A 69 -7.35 17.97 -7.84
C GLY A 69 -6.77 17.57 -6.48
N ILE A 70 -7.10 16.35 -6.02
CA ILE A 70 -6.46 15.70 -4.87
C ILE A 70 -5.32 14.85 -5.42
N ARG A 71 -4.09 15.13 -5.00
CA ARG A 71 -2.92 14.38 -5.48
C ARG A 71 -3.00 12.93 -5.00
N ILE A 72 -2.86 11.96 -5.89
CA ILE A 72 -2.63 10.56 -5.50
C ILE A 72 -1.14 10.45 -5.17
N ALA A 73 -0.80 10.40 -3.87
CA ALA A 73 0.58 10.32 -3.41
C ALA A 73 1.12 8.89 -3.41
N GLY A 74 0.24 7.92 -3.39
CA GLY A 74 0.61 6.52 -3.41
C GLY A 74 -0.59 5.60 -3.52
N VAL A 75 -0.27 4.33 -3.67
CA VAL A 75 -1.23 3.24 -3.55
C VAL A 75 -0.71 2.22 -2.54
N TYR A 76 -1.58 1.45 -1.92
CA TYR A 76 -1.15 0.31 -1.12
C TYR A 76 -1.80 -0.99 -1.58
N HIS A 77 -1.01 -2.05 -1.52
CA HIS A 77 -1.43 -3.42 -1.82
C HIS A 77 -1.47 -4.24 -0.54
N PHE A 78 -2.65 -4.74 -0.20
CA PHE A 78 -2.80 -5.59 0.98
C PHE A 78 -2.40 -7.03 0.64
N ILE A 79 -1.38 -7.52 1.32
CA ILE A 79 -0.80 -8.85 1.04
C ILE A 79 -1.69 -9.95 1.59
N TYR A 80 -2.14 -10.85 0.73
CA TYR A 80 -2.70 -12.14 1.10
C TYR A 80 -2.05 -13.28 0.29
N LEU A 81 -2.12 -14.51 0.80
CA LEU A 81 -1.71 -15.68 0.04
C LEU A 81 -2.70 -15.91 -1.12
N PRO A 82 -2.22 -16.31 -2.31
CA PRO A 82 -3.08 -16.66 -3.44
C PRO A 82 -4.11 -17.75 -3.11
N ASN A 83 -5.30 -17.70 -3.73
CA ASN A 83 -6.42 -18.58 -3.36
C ASN A 83 -6.18 -20.06 -3.64
N ASP A 84 -5.57 -20.37 -4.77
CA ASP A 84 -5.60 -21.70 -5.36
C ASP A 84 -4.24 -22.42 -5.32
N ARG A 85 -3.26 -21.86 -4.63
CA ARG A 85 -1.89 -22.39 -4.64
C ARG A 85 -1.29 -22.41 -3.25
N VAL A 86 -0.67 -23.52 -2.92
CA VAL A 86 0.35 -23.57 -1.87
C VAL A 86 1.63 -23.04 -2.52
N THR A 87 1.74 -21.71 -2.60
CA THR A 87 2.90 -21.06 -3.21
C THR A 87 4.00 -20.84 -2.17
N GLY A 88 5.24 -20.93 -2.62
CA GLY A 88 6.38 -20.49 -1.80
C GLY A 88 6.31 -18.98 -1.49
N ASN A 89 7.00 -18.55 -0.43
CA ASN A 89 6.97 -17.16 0.03
C ASN A 89 7.34 -16.17 -1.08
N LYS A 90 8.41 -16.44 -1.83
CA LYS A 90 8.88 -15.59 -2.93
C LYS A 90 7.80 -15.45 -4.01
N GLU A 91 7.19 -16.55 -4.43
CA GLU A 91 6.14 -16.56 -5.45
C GLU A 91 4.89 -15.81 -4.96
N THR A 92 4.51 -15.95 -3.68
CA THR A 92 3.43 -15.18 -3.07
C THR A 92 3.68 -13.68 -3.19
N GLY A 93 4.88 -13.19 -2.86
CA GLY A 93 5.24 -11.78 -3.00
C GLY A 93 5.17 -11.31 -4.46
N GLN A 94 5.69 -12.11 -5.38
CA GLN A 94 5.69 -11.81 -6.82
C GLN A 94 4.27 -11.72 -7.42
N ILE A 95 3.39 -12.66 -7.08
CA ILE A 95 1.99 -12.64 -7.56
C ILE A 95 1.27 -11.37 -7.09
N ASN A 96 1.39 -11.03 -5.81
CA ASN A 96 0.79 -9.79 -5.27
C ASN A 96 1.37 -8.55 -5.98
N ALA A 97 2.68 -8.49 -6.22
CA ALA A 97 3.32 -7.37 -6.92
C ALA A 97 2.86 -7.24 -8.37
N GLN A 98 2.73 -8.36 -9.09
CA GLN A 98 2.24 -8.36 -10.48
C GLN A 98 0.80 -7.85 -10.57
N ALA A 99 -0.08 -8.30 -9.67
CA ALA A 99 -1.46 -7.81 -9.60
C ALA A 99 -1.50 -6.30 -9.30
N CYS A 100 -0.67 -5.83 -8.36
CA CYS A 100 -0.52 -4.41 -8.05
C CYS A 100 -0.11 -3.62 -9.29
N LEU A 101 0.94 -4.05 -9.98
CA LEU A 101 1.46 -3.37 -11.18
C LEU A 101 0.42 -3.32 -12.32
N GLU A 102 -0.37 -4.37 -12.51
CA GLU A 102 -1.46 -4.37 -13.48
C GLU A 102 -2.54 -3.33 -13.12
N ASN A 103 -2.93 -3.24 -11.85
CA ASN A 103 -3.92 -2.29 -11.38
C ASN A 103 -3.43 -0.85 -11.52
N VAL A 104 -2.19 -0.58 -11.13
CA VAL A 104 -1.54 0.74 -11.28
C VAL A 104 -1.45 1.15 -12.76
N LYS A 105 -1.11 0.20 -13.64
CA LYS A 105 -1.08 0.43 -15.10
C LYS A 105 -2.47 0.75 -15.66
N LYS A 106 -3.51 -0.01 -15.26
CA LYS A 106 -4.90 0.27 -15.65
C LYS A 106 -5.36 1.67 -15.19
N ALA A 107 -4.94 2.08 -14.01
CA ALA A 107 -5.23 3.42 -13.48
C ALA A 107 -4.34 4.53 -14.09
N GLN A 108 -3.38 4.20 -14.95
CA GLN A 108 -2.44 5.15 -15.57
C GLN A 108 -1.73 6.02 -14.53
N LEU A 109 -1.22 5.40 -13.46
CA LEU A 109 -0.42 6.07 -12.43
C LEU A 109 1.06 5.91 -12.75
N GLY A 110 1.74 7.03 -12.91
CA GLY A 110 3.15 7.09 -13.36
C GLY A 110 4.14 6.72 -12.27
N LYS A 111 5.31 6.21 -12.68
CA LYS A 111 6.39 5.75 -11.78
C LYS A 111 6.98 6.84 -10.89
N ASN A 112 6.94 8.09 -11.34
CA ASN A 112 7.46 9.25 -10.60
C ASN A 112 6.36 10.00 -9.82
N GLU A 113 5.11 9.55 -9.91
CA GLU A 113 3.96 10.22 -9.33
C GLU A 113 3.58 9.64 -7.97
N ILE A 114 3.80 8.33 -7.79
CA ILE A 114 3.31 7.59 -6.64
C ILE A 114 4.41 6.75 -5.96
N ILE A 115 4.17 6.42 -4.70
CA ILE A 115 4.86 5.35 -3.98
C ILE A 115 3.88 4.18 -3.87
N ILE A 116 4.37 2.95 -4.06
CA ILE A 116 3.60 1.73 -3.83
C ILE A 116 3.97 1.19 -2.46
N TRP A 117 2.99 1.03 -1.59
CA TRP A 117 3.17 0.57 -0.22
C TRP A 117 2.82 -0.91 -0.11
N CYS A 118 3.75 -1.70 0.38
CA CYS A 118 3.51 -3.09 0.77
C CYS A 118 2.81 -3.10 2.13
N ASP A 119 1.58 -3.57 2.18
CA ASP A 119 0.78 -3.65 3.39
C ASP A 119 0.65 -5.12 3.82
N PHE A 120 1.54 -5.52 4.73
CA PHE A 120 1.56 -6.86 5.33
C PHE A 120 1.30 -6.75 6.83
N GLU A 121 0.16 -7.25 7.28
CA GLU A 121 -0.31 -7.08 8.65
C GLU A 121 -0.62 -8.41 9.37
N TYR A 122 -1.04 -8.31 10.62
CA TYR A 122 -1.52 -9.46 11.41
C TYR A 122 -2.69 -10.19 10.75
N ASP A 123 -3.56 -9.46 10.04
CA ASP A 123 -4.67 -10.08 9.31
C ASP A 123 -4.18 -10.99 8.18
N THR A 124 -3.08 -10.65 7.52
CA THR A 124 -2.40 -11.53 6.55
C THR A 124 -2.04 -12.88 7.17
N VAL A 125 -1.40 -12.85 8.35
CA VAL A 125 -0.98 -14.08 9.07
C VAL A 125 -2.19 -14.89 9.53
N THR A 126 -3.20 -14.21 10.10
CA THR A 126 -4.43 -14.83 10.56
C THR A 126 -5.20 -15.45 9.41
N HIS A 127 -5.30 -14.75 8.28
CA HIS A 127 -5.93 -15.22 7.06
C HIS A 127 -5.21 -16.45 6.50
N ALA A 128 -3.87 -16.44 6.42
CA ALA A 128 -3.07 -17.56 5.96
C ALA A 128 -3.35 -18.81 6.78
N LYS A 129 -3.41 -18.68 8.11
CA LYS A 129 -3.73 -19.79 9.02
C LYS A 129 -5.15 -20.30 8.82
N ARG A 130 -6.12 -19.39 8.75
CA ARG A 130 -7.56 -19.74 8.67
C ARG A 130 -7.94 -20.35 7.33
N GLN A 131 -7.46 -19.79 6.22
CA GLN A 131 -7.87 -20.18 4.87
C GLN A 131 -7.01 -21.29 4.27
N HIS A 132 -5.73 -21.33 4.63
CA HIS A 132 -4.76 -22.24 4.00
C HIS A 132 -4.10 -23.22 5.00
N GLY A 133 -4.37 -23.06 6.31
CA GLY A 133 -3.70 -23.87 7.34
C GLY A 133 -2.21 -23.51 7.53
N ILE A 134 -1.72 -22.45 6.89
CA ILE A 134 -0.31 -22.07 6.87
C ILE A 134 -0.01 -21.13 8.04
N SER A 135 1.01 -21.49 8.84
CA SER A 135 1.53 -20.62 9.90
C SER A 135 2.79 -19.91 9.39
N LEU A 136 2.67 -18.61 9.14
CA LEU A 136 3.80 -17.79 8.69
C LEU A 136 4.65 -17.36 9.89
N ASN A 137 5.95 -17.65 9.82
CA ASN A 137 6.94 -17.16 10.78
C ASN A 137 7.55 -15.83 10.31
N ASN A 138 8.43 -15.24 11.11
CA ASN A 138 9.05 -13.95 10.78
C ASN A 138 9.92 -13.98 9.51
N GLN A 139 10.52 -15.13 9.19
CA GLN A 139 11.30 -15.29 7.96
C GLN A 139 10.39 -15.31 6.75
N ASP A 140 9.26 -16.03 6.81
CA ASP A 140 8.26 -16.08 5.74
C ASP A 140 7.71 -14.68 5.42
N ILE A 141 7.39 -13.89 6.47
CA ILE A 141 6.91 -12.51 6.34
C ILE A 141 7.94 -11.65 5.58
N ARG A 142 9.22 -11.73 5.96
CA ARG A 142 10.29 -10.97 5.29
C ARG A 142 10.51 -11.40 3.84
N GLU A 143 10.45 -12.69 3.56
CA GLU A 143 10.63 -13.22 2.20
C GLU A 143 9.50 -12.78 1.25
N ILE A 144 8.26 -12.87 1.70
CA ILE A 144 7.08 -12.41 0.93
C ILE A 144 7.19 -10.91 0.66
N THR A 145 7.45 -10.12 1.71
CA THR A 145 7.57 -8.66 1.60
C THR A 145 8.73 -8.24 0.70
N ALA A 146 9.91 -8.85 0.86
CA ALA A 146 11.07 -8.56 0.01
C ALA A 146 10.78 -8.88 -1.45
N ALA A 147 10.17 -10.03 -1.75
CA ALA A 147 9.83 -10.41 -3.11
C ALA A 147 8.83 -9.47 -3.77
N PHE A 148 7.84 -8.98 -3.01
CA PHE A 148 6.93 -7.92 -3.48
C PHE A 148 7.71 -6.64 -3.80
N CYS A 149 8.51 -6.15 -2.85
CA CYS A 149 9.26 -4.90 -3.01
C CYS A 149 10.26 -4.97 -4.17
N ASP A 150 10.92 -6.10 -4.36
CA ASP A 150 11.88 -6.32 -5.45
C ASP A 150 11.21 -6.24 -6.83
N GLU A 151 10.00 -6.83 -6.99
CA GLU A 151 9.24 -6.75 -8.23
C GLU A 151 8.79 -5.31 -8.54
N ILE A 152 8.27 -4.59 -7.55
CA ILE A 152 7.86 -3.18 -7.68
C ILE A 152 9.05 -2.31 -8.08
N THR A 153 10.19 -2.51 -7.41
CA THR A 153 11.45 -1.78 -7.72
C THR A 153 11.94 -2.10 -9.13
N ARG A 154 11.91 -3.37 -9.54
CA ARG A 154 12.32 -3.80 -10.89
C ARG A 154 11.43 -3.19 -11.97
N ALA A 155 10.15 -3.00 -11.68
CA ALA A 155 9.23 -2.29 -12.56
C ALA A 155 9.49 -0.76 -12.62
N GLY A 156 10.37 -0.23 -11.77
CA GLY A 156 10.79 1.17 -11.73
C GLY A 156 9.92 2.09 -10.88
N TYR A 157 9.08 1.55 -10.00
CA TYR A 157 8.33 2.33 -9.02
C TYR A 157 9.12 2.46 -7.71
N LYS A 158 8.86 3.53 -6.99
CA LYS A 158 9.25 3.64 -5.58
C LYS A 158 8.38 2.72 -4.75
N VAL A 159 8.99 2.04 -3.77
CA VAL A 159 8.29 1.13 -2.87
C VAL A 159 8.62 1.46 -1.42
N GLY A 160 7.64 1.30 -0.54
CA GLY A 160 7.78 1.43 0.90
C GLY A 160 6.96 0.39 1.64
N LEU A 161 7.10 0.36 2.96
CA LEU A 161 6.35 -0.53 3.84
C LEU A 161 5.33 0.26 4.65
N TYR A 162 4.08 -0.20 4.65
CA TYR A 162 3.15 0.14 5.70
C TYR A 162 3.42 -0.76 6.90
N THR A 163 3.69 -0.18 8.06
CA THR A 163 3.96 -0.98 9.26
C THR A 163 3.80 -0.15 10.55
N ASN A 164 3.50 -0.81 11.64
CA ASN A 164 3.53 -0.22 12.97
C ASN A 164 4.81 -0.61 13.71
N LEU A 165 5.07 0.06 14.84
CA LEU A 165 6.29 -0.13 15.61
C LEU A 165 6.47 -1.57 16.15
N ASP A 166 5.37 -2.21 16.56
CA ASP A 166 5.41 -3.59 17.04
C ASP A 166 5.79 -4.56 15.91
N TYR A 167 5.15 -4.41 14.75
CA TYR A 167 5.44 -5.26 13.60
C TYR A 167 6.87 -5.05 13.08
N ALA A 168 7.31 -3.78 13.01
CA ALA A 168 8.66 -3.42 12.61
C ALA A 168 9.72 -4.07 13.52
N LYS A 169 9.53 -4.05 14.83
CA LYS A 169 10.48 -4.63 15.80
C LYS A 169 10.41 -6.16 15.87
N ASN A 170 9.20 -6.70 15.96
CA ASN A 170 8.98 -8.09 16.37
C ASN A 170 8.75 -9.05 15.20
N LYS A 171 8.38 -8.55 14.03
CA LYS A 171 8.13 -9.35 12.82
C LYS A 171 9.20 -9.14 11.76
N TYR A 172 9.43 -7.91 11.36
CA TYR A 172 10.43 -7.60 10.34
C TYR A 172 11.87 -7.58 10.90
N GLY A 173 12.09 -7.00 12.08
CA GLY A 173 13.40 -6.62 12.56
C GLY A 173 13.87 -5.29 11.94
N MET A 174 14.49 -4.44 12.77
CA MET A 174 14.85 -3.07 12.37
C MET A 174 15.82 -3.00 11.17
N ASP A 175 16.70 -3.99 11.01
CA ASP A 175 17.64 -4.01 9.88
C ASP A 175 16.95 -4.30 8.54
N PHE A 176 15.81 -5.01 8.56
CA PHE A 176 14.98 -5.18 7.39
C PHE A 176 14.24 -3.89 7.05
N VAL A 177 13.61 -3.28 8.05
CA VAL A 177 12.77 -2.08 7.90
C VAL A 177 13.55 -0.89 7.36
N LYS A 178 14.80 -0.70 7.82
CA LYS A 178 15.70 0.40 7.39
C LYS A 178 16.01 0.44 5.89
N LYS A 179 15.69 -0.62 5.15
CA LYS A 179 15.90 -0.71 3.69
C LYS A 179 14.83 0.00 2.88
N TYR A 180 13.73 0.40 3.52
CA TYR A 180 12.53 0.90 2.87
C TYR A 180 12.05 2.22 3.49
N ASP A 181 11.34 3.01 2.69
CA ASP A 181 10.53 4.10 3.23
C ASP A 181 9.40 3.51 4.09
N ILE A 182 9.00 4.21 5.14
CA ILE A 182 8.00 3.73 6.10
C ILE A 182 6.82 4.70 6.15
N TRP A 183 5.65 4.11 6.13
CA TRP A 183 4.37 4.78 6.32
C TRP A 183 3.65 4.24 7.53
#